data_fe46190cca6ac14a44390f5887185373
#
_entry.id   fe46190cca6ac14a44390f5887185373
#
_cell.length_a   1.000
_cell.length_b   1.000
_cell.length_c   1.000
_cell.angle_alpha   90.00
_cell.angle_beta   90.00
_cell.angle_gamma   90.00
#
_symmetry.space_group_name_H-M   'P 1'
#
loop_
_entity.id
_entity.type
_entity.pdbx_description
1 polymer ?
#
loop_
_entity_poly.entity_id
_entity_poly.type
_entity_poly.pdbx_seq_one_letter_code
_entity_poly.pdbx_strand_id
1 'polypeptide(L)'
;SVELDTFDMLTGGPAGDGINCIKYYAQVVLDVSAGISFNATQYSEFVVFHDGSLAYLNTYSELSDEGDLGEFSTETSGPLASVLYIPNNSSLEYDITFHKEIITNGVGVASTAFGLMEYKGITKSLAVSNTLQDVDEVDTTMYKSGSILVSARGPNGEKEIDEFLWLADGANNVVFTNTGKMDADTDIGTFSINNVSNVLKLQHTPPVGMAVTVSSLSRAVGVAQTHANSGIVDEYRIGDTMLDSEFIQLPANGSPSEQIISQKAYANYTTCRFHVVVHNTTDDMYSTFIVGSNSFGGNATFNTYNNLYTDDSMK
;
A
#
# COMPACT_ATOMS: atom_id res chain seq x y z
N SER A 1 20.52 17.16 2.01
CA SER A 1 19.49 16.31 1.37
C SER A 1 20.02 15.74 0.06
N VAL A 2 19.53 14.58 -0.29
CA VAL A 2 19.81 13.91 -1.55
C VAL A 2 18.48 13.75 -2.29
N GLU A 3 18.42 14.15 -3.56
CA GLU A 3 17.26 13.93 -4.40
C GLU A 3 17.22 12.45 -4.84
N LEU A 4 16.08 11.80 -4.59
CA LEU A 4 15.85 10.39 -4.90
C LEU A 4 15.02 10.20 -6.16
N ASP A 5 14.01 11.04 -6.35
CA ASP A 5 13.05 10.94 -7.44
C ASP A 5 12.47 12.32 -7.75
N THR A 6 12.12 12.54 -9.00
CA THR A 6 11.51 13.79 -9.48
C THR A 6 10.37 13.46 -10.43
N PHE A 7 9.24 14.11 -10.27
CA PHE A 7 8.08 13.93 -11.14
C PHE A 7 7.40 15.26 -11.48
N ASP A 8 6.74 15.29 -12.64
CA ASP A 8 6.04 16.48 -13.12
C ASP A 8 4.60 16.52 -12.60
N MET A 9 4.28 17.60 -11.91
CA MET A 9 2.96 17.85 -11.32
C MET A 9 1.91 18.36 -12.35
N LEU A 10 2.34 18.88 -13.48
CA LEU A 10 1.48 19.61 -14.43
C LEU A 10 1.08 18.81 -15.68
N THR A 11 1.75 17.70 -16.01
CA THR A 11 1.45 16.92 -17.22
C THR A 11 0.11 16.20 -17.21
N GLY A 12 -0.80 16.59 -16.33
CA GLY A 12 -2.18 16.14 -16.23
C GLY A 12 -3.18 17.16 -16.81
N GLY A 13 -2.99 17.60 -18.05
CA GLY A 13 -4.08 18.26 -18.79
C GLY A 13 -5.29 17.33 -18.96
N PRO A 14 -6.47 17.80 -19.47
CA PRO A 14 -7.69 16.98 -19.54
C PRO A 14 -7.59 15.72 -20.40
N ALA A 15 -6.43 15.43 -20.97
CA ALA A 15 -6.11 14.25 -21.75
C ALA A 15 -4.74 13.61 -21.38
N GLY A 16 -4.10 14.01 -20.29
CA GLY A 16 -2.73 13.57 -19.96
C GLY A 16 -2.66 12.58 -18.82
N ASP A 17 -1.66 11.71 -18.88
CA ASP A 17 -1.32 10.68 -17.88
C ASP A 17 -0.69 11.27 -16.59
N GLY A 18 -1.24 12.41 -16.09
CA GLY A 18 -0.71 13.10 -14.92
C GLY A 18 -0.69 12.21 -13.68
N ILE A 19 0.39 12.31 -12.92
CA ILE A 19 0.56 11.59 -11.66
C ILE A 19 -0.37 12.20 -10.61
N ASN A 20 -1.22 11.38 -9.99
CA ASN A 20 -2.08 11.78 -8.88
C ASN A 20 -1.40 11.63 -7.54
N CYS A 21 -0.86 10.46 -7.29
CA CYS A 21 -0.06 10.19 -6.11
C CYS A 21 0.91 9.04 -6.39
N ILE A 22 1.93 8.96 -5.55
CA ILE A 22 2.94 7.91 -5.60
C ILE A 22 3.09 7.35 -4.19
N LYS A 23 2.93 6.04 -4.05
CA LYS A 23 3.29 5.33 -2.83
C LYS A 23 4.69 4.77 -2.96
N TYR A 24 5.55 5.09 -2.00
CA TYR A 24 6.92 4.63 -1.92
C TYR A 24 7.09 3.59 -0.82
N TYR A 25 7.93 2.61 -1.12
CA TYR A 25 8.48 1.63 -0.20
C TYR A 25 9.99 1.78 -0.27
N ALA A 26 10.59 2.43 0.70
CA ALA A 26 11.99 2.79 0.67
C ALA A 26 12.78 2.07 1.75
N GLN A 27 13.97 1.63 1.37
CA GLN A 27 14.95 1.06 2.27
C GLN A 27 16.21 1.93 2.22
N VAL A 28 16.71 2.29 3.39
CA VAL A 28 17.97 2.99 3.58
C VAL A 28 18.92 2.09 4.33
N VAL A 29 20.12 1.92 3.82
CA VAL A 29 21.18 1.13 4.45
C VAL A 29 22.39 2.03 4.64
N LEU A 30 22.95 2.00 5.85
CA LEU A 30 24.21 2.71 6.12
C LEU A 30 25.36 1.96 5.46
N ASP A 31 26.11 2.61 4.55
CA ASP A 31 27.29 2.01 3.93
C ASP A 31 28.46 1.92 4.92
N VAL A 32 28.87 0.70 5.20
CA VAL A 32 29.99 0.39 6.13
C VAL A 32 31.39 0.55 5.52
N SER A 33 31.50 0.89 4.23
CA SER A 33 32.81 1.14 3.61
C SER A 33 33.62 2.26 4.27
N ALA A 34 32.94 3.14 5.02
CA ALA A 34 33.53 4.24 5.78
C ALA A 34 34.17 3.86 7.13
N GLY A 35 34.36 2.57 7.43
CA GLY A 35 35.02 2.10 8.66
C GLY A 35 34.16 2.08 9.92
N ILE A 36 32.85 2.05 9.75
CA ILE A 36 31.87 1.90 10.84
C ILE A 36 31.67 0.42 11.11
N SER A 37 31.53 0.05 12.38
CA SER A 37 31.48 -1.34 12.82
C SER A 37 30.07 -1.96 12.85
N PHE A 38 29.02 -1.24 12.39
CA PHE A 38 27.62 -1.73 12.38
C PHE A 38 26.91 -1.28 11.11
N ASN A 39 26.06 -2.13 10.60
CA ASN A 39 25.12 -1.83 9.53
C ASN A 39 23.80 -1.46 10.16
N ALA A 40 23.29 -0.28 9.86
CA ALA A 40 21.95 0.13 10.25
C ALA A 40 21.06 0.15 9.02
N THR A 41 19.81 -0.27 9.20
CA THR A 41 18.81 -0.30 8.13
C THR A 41 17.54 0.39 8.61
N GLN A 42 17.00 1.24 7.75
CA GLN A 42 15.68 1.85 7.93
C GLN A 42 14.79 1.48 6.75
N TYR A 43 13.56 1.12 7.04
CA TYR A 43 12.50 0.94 6.06
C TYR A 43 11.39 1.94 6.31
N SER A 44 10.88 2.57 5.24
CA SER A 44 9.79 3.54 5.34
C SER A 44 8.77 3.35 4.23
N GLU A 45 7.48 3.41 4.59
CA GLU A 45 6.38 3.52 3.65
C GLU A 45 5.78 4.92 3.73
N PHE A 46 5.68 5.59 2.59
CA PHE A 46 5.09 6.93 2.54
C PHE A 46 4.38 7.18 1.21
N VAL A 47 3.40 8.09 1.25
CA VAL A 47 2.72 8.58 0.05
C VAL A 47 3.13 10.00 -0.23
N VAL A 48 3.35 10.30 -1.51
CA VAL A 48 3.55 11.64 -2.01
C VAL A 48 2.42 11.99 -2.97
N PHE A 49 1.83 13.14 -2.80
CA PHE A 49 0.89 13.72 -3.75
C PHE A 49 1.16 15.21 -3.94
N HIS A 50 0.53 15.81 -4.94
CA HIS A 50 0.62 17.24 -5.21
C HIS A 50 -0.74 17.83 -5.54
N ASP A 51 -0.94 19.12 -5.24
CA ASP A 51 -2.14 19.90 -5.58
C ASP A 51 -1.99 20.69 -6.89
N GLY A 52 -0.86 20.58 -7.55
CA GLY A 52 -0.47 21.36 -8.74
C GLY A 52 0.47 22.52 -8.42
N SER A 53 0.66 22.84 -7.15
CA SER A 53 1.54 23.91 -6.67
C SER A 53 2.55 23.43 -5.65
N LEU A 54 2.14 22.56 -4.73
CA LEU A 54 2.93 21.99 -3.65
C LEU A 54 2.88 20.47 -3.69
N ALA A 55 3.96 19.86 -3.25
CA ALA A 55 4.01 18.43 -2.97
C ALA A 55 3.91 18.18 -1.46
N TYR A 56 3.18 17.16 -1.11
CA TYR A 56 2.92 16.75 0.27
C TYR A 56 3.39 15.31 0.45
N LEU A 57 3.95 15.01 1.62
CA LEU A 57 4.41 13.67 1.99
C LEU A 57 3.81 13.28 3.32
N ASN A 58 3.35 12.05 3.42
CA ASN A 58 2.93 11.41 4.66
C ASN A 58 3.58 10.04 4.81
N THR A 59 4.33 9.85 5.88
CA THR A 59 4.93 8.57 6.28
C THR A 59 4.01 7.87 7.25
N TYR A 60 3.66 6.61 7.00
CA TYR A 60 2.76 5.84 7.86
C TYR A 60 3.32 4.51 8.36
N SER A 61 4.48 4.10 7.89
CA SER A 61 5.19 2.98 8.46
C SER A 61 6.68 3.24 8.40
N GLU A 62 7.33 3.08 9.53
CA GLU A 62 8.77 3.18 9.65
C GLU A 62 9.29 2.09 10.58
N LEU A 63 10.36 1.45 10.20
CA LEU A 63 11.06 0.43 10.96
C LEU A 63 12.55 0.68 10.83
N SER A 64 13.24 0.77 11.97
CA SER A 64 14.70 0.90 12.02
C SER A 64 15.28 -0.04 13.07
N ASP A 65 16.44 -0.62 12.80
CA ASP A 65 17.11 -1.56 13.71
C ASP A 65 18.05 -0.86 14.71
N GLU A 66 18.61 0.31 14.37
CA GLU A 66 19.59 1.04 15.21
C GLU A 66 19.19 2.52 15.44
N GLY A 67 17.92 2.86 15.25
CA GLY A 67 17.41 4.24 15.30
C GLY A 67 17.34 4.87 13.91
N ASP A 68 16.67 6.01 13.82
CA ASP A 68 16.40 6.67 12.56
C ASP A 68 17.68 7.11 11.87
N LEU A 69 17.85 6.69 10.62
CA LEU A 69 19.00 7.08 9.79
C LEU A 69 18.79 8.44 9.14
N GLY A 70 17.54 8.86 8.98
CA GLY A 70 17.15 10.12 8.37
C GLY A 70 15.67 10.16 8.07
N GLU A 71 15.21 11.20 7.42
CA GLU A 71 13.80 11.42 7.09
C GLU A 71 13.59 11.67 5.59
N PHE A 72 12.41 11.29 5.10
CA PHE A 72 11.97 11.62 3.74
C PHE A 72 11.21 12.94 3.76
N SER A 73 11.41 13.76 2.72
CA SER A 73 10.70 15.01 2.54
C SER A 73 10.42 15.28 1.06
N THR A 74 9.67 16.33 0.78
CA THR A 74 9.40 16.79 -0.59
C THR A 74 9.81 18.24 -0.77
N GLU A 75 10.25 18.57 -1.99
CA GLU A 75 10.52 19.94 -2.43
C GLU A 75 9.81 20.18 -3.77
N THR A 76 9.38 21.42 -3.98
CA THR A 76 8.69 21.83 -5.21
C THR A 76 9.52 22.91 -5.91
N SER A 77 9.80 22.72 -7.19
CA SER A 77 10.49 23.70 -8.03
C SER A 77 9.75 23.88 -9.36
N GLY A 78 8.95 24.93 -9.46
CA GLY A 78 8.07 25.15 -10.61
C GLY A 78 7.06 24.00 -10.75
N PRO A 79 6.98 23.32 -11.91
CA PRO A 79 6.07 22.19 -12.11
C PRO A 79 6.58 20.85 -11.54
N LEU A 80 7.83 20.80 -11.06
CA LEU A 80 8.45 19.57 -10.60
C LEU A 80 8.33 19.43 -9.09
N ALA A 81 8.04 18.23 -8.65
CA ALA A 81 8.15 17.80 -7.27
C ALA A 81 9.30 16.79 -7.15
N SER A 82 10.14 16.97 -6.17
CA SER A 82 11.23 16.06 -5.84
C SER A 82 10.99 15.39 -4.49
N VAL A 83 11.32 14.11 -4.41
CA VAL A 83 11.41 13.37 -3.15
C VAL A 83 12.86 13.40 -2.70
N LEU A 84 13.08 13.82 -1.48
CA LEU A 84 14.38 14.01 -0.88
C LEU A 84 14.56 13.07 0.30
N TYR A 85 15.80 12.65 0.53
CA TYR A 85 16.22 12.05 1.78
C TYR A 85 17.17 12.99 2.53
N ILE A 86 16.92 13.19 3.81
CA ILE A 86 17.73 14.04 4.69
C ILE A 86 18.37 13.14 5.74
N PRO A 87 19.65 12.75 5.57
CA PRO A 87 20.31 11.88 6.53
C PRO A 87 20.56 12.60 7.86
N ASN A 88 20.40 11.89 8.96
CA ASN A 88 20.70 12.41 10.30
C ASN A 88 22.20 12.71 10.49
N ASN A 89 23.05 12.01 9.74
CA ASN A 89 24.49 12.28 9.74
C ASN A 89 25.01 12.39 8.31
N SER A 90 25.22 13.61 7.83
CA SER A 90 25.69 13.89 6.48
C SER A 90 27.15 13.52 6.19
N SER A 91 27.88 13.03 7.20
CA SER A 91 29.26 12.55 7.04
C SER A 91 29.34 11.06 6.73
N LEU A 92 28.21 10.37 6.69
CA LEU A 92 28.12 8.95 6.40
C LEU A 92 27.54 8.73 5.01
N GLU A 93 27.87 7.59 4.41
CA GLU A 93 27.34 7.17 3.12
C GLU A 93 26.13 6.26 3.33
N TYR A 94 25.12 6.39 2.47
CA TYR A 94 23.88 5.64 2.56
C TYR A 94 23.49 5.09 1.19
N ASP A 95 23.14 3.82 1.14
CA ASP A 95 22.50 3.20 -0.01
C ASP A 95 20.99 3.27 0.17
N ILE A 96 20.28 3.82 -0.83
CA ILE A 96 18.83 3.96 -0.80
C ILE A 96 18.22 3.22 -1.99
N THR A 97 17.44 2.23 -1.69
CA THR A 97 16.64 1.47 -2.67
C THR A 97 15.16 1.73 -2.43
N PHE A 98 14.40 1.98 -3.48
CA PHE A 98 12.95 2.16 -3.34
C PHE A 98 12.17 1.52 -4.48
N HIS A 99 10.97 1.08 -4.14
CA HIS A 99 9.92 0.71 -5.07
C HIS A 99 8.80 1.74 -4.99
N LYS A 100 8.14 2.03 -6.11
CA LYS A 100 7.02 2.98 -6.13
C LYS A 100 5.82 2.43 -6.90
N GLU A 101 4.64 2.77 -6.40
CA GLU A 101 3.35 2.56 -7.05
C GLU A 101 2.75 3.90 -7.41
N ILE A 102 2.36 4.07 -8.66
CA ILE A 102 1.92 5.36 -9.20
C ILE A 102 0.45 5.28 -9.58
N ILE A 103 -0.35 6.20 -9.06
CA ILE A 103 -1.71 6.44 -9.53
C ILE A 103 -1.68 7.62 -10.51
N THR A 104 -2.09 7.35 -11.74
CA THR A 104 -2.19 8.37 -12.80
C THR A 104 -3.64 8.75 -13.07
N ASN A 105 -3.85 9.85 -13.81
CA ASN A 105 -5.16 10.29 -14.27
C ASN A 105 -5.66 9.52 -15.51
N GLY A 106 -4.99 8.47 -15.93
CA GLY A 106 -5.36 7.68 -17.08
C GLY A 106 -6.80 7.17 -16.99
N VAL A 107 -7.57 7.31 -18.08
CA VAL A 107 -8.97 6.83 -18.13
C VAL A 107 -8.96 5.33 -18.45
N GLY A 108 -9.54 4.52 -17.57
CA GLY A 108 -9.74 3.11 -17.85
C GLY A 108 -9.73 2.23 -16.61
N VAL A 109 -9.98 0.95 -16.88
CA VAL A 109 -9.82 -0.13 -15.90
C VAL A 109 -8.71 -1.02 -16.44
N ALA A 110 -7.68 -1.23 -15.64
CA ALA A 110 -6.66 -2.23 -15.90
C ALA A 110 -6.59 -3.17 -14.69
N SER A 111 -6.66 -4.46 -14.92
CA SER A 111 -6.46 -5.47 -13.88
C SER A 111 -5.43 -6.49 -14.31
N THR A 112 -4.63 -6.95 -13.40
CA THR A 112 -3.69 -8.05 -13.58
C THR A 112 -3.80 -8.97 -12.39
N ALA A 113 -4.16 -10.22 -12.63
CA ALA A 113 -4.15 -11.27 -11.62
C ALA A 113 -2.76 -11.90 -11.56
N PHE A 114 -2.29 -12.17 -10.35
CA PHE A 114 -0.99 -12.71 -10.07
C PHE A 114 -1.11 -13.73 -8.91
N GLY A 115 -1.10 -15.02 -9.24
CA GLY A 115 -1.32 -16.07 -8.27
C GLY A 115 -2.63 -15.88 -7.50
N LEU A 116 -2.54 -15.66 -6.19
CA LEU A 116 -3.66 -15.38 -5.30
C LEU A 116 -3.98 -13.88 -5.17
N MET A 117 -3.31 -13.03 -5.91
CA MET A 117 -3.45 -11.58 -5.84
C MET A 117 -4.03 -11.01 -7.12
N GLU A 118 -4.83 -9.98 -6.99
CA GLU A 118 -5.26 -9.11 -8.08
C GLU A 118 -4.81 -7.68 -7.81
N TYR A 119 -4.23 -7.06 -8.84
CA TYR A 119 -3.95 -5.63 -8.89
C TYR A 119 -4.91 -5.00 -9.90
N LYS A 120 -5.65 -3.99 -9.47
CA LYS A 120 -6.64 -3.32 -10.31
C LYS A 120 -6.55 -1.81 -10.15
N GLY A 121 -6.37 -1.12 -11.27
CA GLY A 121 -6.42 0.34 -11.36
C GLY A 121 -7.71 0.79 -12.01
N ILE A 122 -8.38 1.78 -11.43
CA ILE A 122 -9.59 2.41 -11.98
C ILE A 122 -9.46 3.92 -11.90
N THR A 123 -9.93 4.61 -12.95
CA THR A 123 -10.22 6.04 -12.89
C THR A 123 -11.66 6.29 -13.33
N LYS A 124 -12.43 7.02 -12.52
CA LYS A 124 -13.84 7.28 -12.74
C LYS A 124 -14.19 8.73 -12.44
N SER A 125 -14.84 9.39 -13.39
CA SER A 125 -15.50 10.69 -13.15
C SER A 125 -16.87 10.45 -12.54
N LEU A 126 -17.12 11.02 -11.38
CA LEU A 126 -18.39 10.90 -10.68
C LEU A 126 -19.38 11.97 -11.14
N ALA A 127 -20.65 11.63 -11.13
CA ALA A 127 -21.69 12.59 -11.44
C ALA A 127 -21.72 13.72 -10.38
N VAL A 128 -22.03 14.93 -10.83
CA VAL A 128 -22.22 16.08 -9.95
C VAL A 128 -23.48 15.88 -9.10
N SER A 129 -23.33 15.20 -7.98
CA SER A 129 -24.43 14.80 -7.11
C SER A 129 -23.87 14.55 -5.71
N ASN A 130 -24.65 14.87 -4.70
CA ASN A 130 -24.35 14.53 -3.30
C ASN A 130 -24.81 13.11 -2.91
N THR A 131 -25.01 12.24 -3.87
CA THR A 131 -25.36 10.84 -3.62
C THR A 131 -24.17 9.94 -3.69
N LEU A 132 -24.21 8.85 -2.94
CA LEU A 132 -23.21 7.81 -2.92
C LEU A 132 -23.08 7.17 -4.30
N GLN A 133 -21.87 7.06 -4.81
CA GLN A 133 -21.55 6.50 -6.12
C GLN A 133 -20.47 5.45 -6.02
N ASP A 134 -20.63 4.33 -6.73
CA ASP A 134 -19.65 3.26 -6.78
C ASP A 134 -18.40 3.74 -7.56
N VAL A 135 -17.23 3.52 -6.98
CA VAL A 135 -15.92 3.82 -7.58
C VAL A 135 -15.28 2.55 -8.10
N ASP A 136 -15.07 1.57 -7.21
CA ASP A 136 -14.40 0.30 -7.49
C ASP A 136 -15.18 -0.86 -6.88
N GLU A 137 -15.01 -2.05 -7.43
CA GLU A 137 -15.68 -3.27 -6.99
C GLU A 137 -14.70 -4.44 -6.95
N VAL A 138 -14.77 -5.27 -5.90
CA VAL A 138 -13.97 -6.49 -5.73
C VAL A 138 -14.90 -7.65 -5.40
N ASP A 139 -14.74 -8.78 -6.08
CA ASP A 139 -15.51 -10.01 -5.82
C ASP A 139 -15.00 -10.67 -4.54
N THR A 140 -15.80 -10.63 -3.47
CA THR A 140 -15.45 -11.23 -2.19
C THR A 140 -15.71 -12.74 -2.10
N THR A 141 -16.19 -13.35 -3.16
CA THR A 141 -16.16 -14.83 -3.26
C THR A 141 -14.76 -15.32 -3.56
N MET A 142 -13.99 -14.55 -4.32
CA MET A 142 -12.63 -14.88 -4.74
C MET A 142 -11.58 -14.28 -3.81
N TYR A 143 -11.76 -13.03 -3.43
CA TYR A 143 -10.79 -12.26 -2.62
C TYR A 143 -11.38 -11.95 -1.26
N LYS A 144 -10.61 -12.22 -0.21
CA LYS A 144 -11.09 -12.06 1.18
C LYS A 144 -10.47 -10.88 1.90
N SER A 145 -9.36 -10.37 1.42
CA SER A 145 -8.69 -9.21 1.99
C SER A 145 -8.01 -8.38 0.91
N GLY A 146 -7.69 -7.15 1.23
CA GLY A 146 -6.98 -6.29 0.31
C GLY A 146 -6.71 -4.91 0.86
N SER A 147 -5.99 -4.13 0.07
CA SER A 147 -5.80 -2.69 0.29
C SER A 147 -6.26 -1.91 -0.93
N ILE A 148 -6.75 -0.71 -0.70
CA ILE A 148 -7.15 0.23 -1.75
C ILE A 148 -6.48 1.57 -1.44
N LEU A 149 -5.56 1.98 -2.30
CA LEU A 149 -5.07 3.35 -2.34
C LEU A 149 -5.96 4.13 -3.29
N VAL A 150 -6.52 5.24 -2.85
CA VAL A 150 -7.46 6.03 -3.63
C VAL A 150 -7.10 7.50 -3.60
N SER A 151 -7.27 8.17 -4.75
CA SER A 151 -7.10 9.60 -4.90
C SER A 151 -8.37 10.19 -5.50
N ALA A 152 -8.95 11.18 -4.83
CA ALA A 152 -10.03 12.00 -5.36
C ALA A 152 -9.52 13.39 -5.74
N ARG A 153 -10.07 13.96 -6.80
CA ARG A 153 -9.71 15.28 -7.31
C ARG A 153 -10.95 16.09 -7.67
N GLY A 154 -11.02 17.31 -7.16
CA GLY A 154 -11.99 18.31 -7.53
C GLY A 154 -11.55 19.17 -8.74
N PRO A 155 -12.45 20.04 -9.23
CA PRO A 155 -12.23 20.82 -10.46
C PRO A 155 -11.22 21.97 -10.32
N ASN A 156 -10.97 22.46 -9.10
CA ASN A 156 -10.09 23.61 -8.85
C ASN A 156 -8.73 23.20 -8.27
N GLY A 157 -8.40 21.89 -8.27
CA GLY A 157 -7.16 21.37 -7.74
C GLY A 157 -7.28 20.74 -6.35
N GLU A 158 -8.47 20.79 -5.75
CA GLU A 158 -8.72 20.08 -4.49
C GLU A 158 -8.37 18.60 -4.65
N LYS A 159 -7.73 18.02 -3.63
CA LYS A 159 -7.34 16.61 -3.62
C LYS A 159 -7.51 15.98 -2.25
N GLU A 160 -7.85 14.71 -2.29
CA GLU A 160 -7.85 13.82 -1.13
C GLU A 160 -7.21 12.49 -1.53
N ILE A 161 -6.41 11.93 -0.63
CA ILE A 161 -5.85 10.60 -0.75
C ILE A 161 -6.18 9.83 0.51
N ASP A 162 -6.69 8.63 0.31
CA ASP A 162 -6.96 7.66 1.37
C ASP A 162 -6.33 6.31 1.05
N GLU A 163 -5.93 5.58 2.07
CA GLU A 163 -5.59 4.17 1.96
C GLU A 163 -6.45 3.36 2.91
N PHE A 164 -7.10 2.33 2.39
CA PHE A 164 -7.94 1.41 3.14
C PHE A 164 -7.34 0.02 3.14
N LEU A 165 -7.32 -0.62 4.29
CA LEU A 165 -7.22 -2.07 4.40
C LEU A 165 -8.61 -2.62 4.66
N TRP A 166 -8.98 -3.71 4.00
CA TRP A 166 -10.28 -4.34 4.16
C TRP A 166 -10.16 -5.86 4.31
N LEU A 167 -11.16 -6.44 4.97
CA LEU A 167 -11.31 -7.87 5.21
C LEU A 167 -12.80 -8.22 5.10
N ALA A 168 -13.14 -9.21 4.26
CA ALA A 168 -14.50 -9.66 4.05
C ALA A 168 -14.67 -11.11 4.51
N ASP A 169 -15.66 -11.38 5.35
CA ASP A 169 -16.03 -12.73 5.76
C ASP A 169 -16.93 -13.45 4.71
N GLY A 170 -17.23 -14.72 4.95
CA GLY A 170 -18.12 -15.50 4.11
C GLY A 170 -19.60 -15.08 4.20
N ALA A 171 -19.98 -14.24 5.17
CA ALA A 171 -21.36 -13.85 5.46
C ALA A 171 -21.72 -12.44 4.94
N ASN A 172 -20.99 -11.90 3.98
CA ASN A 172 -21.15 -10.54 3.44
C ASN A 172 -20.82 -9.39 4.41
N ASN A 173 -20.15 -9.65 5.54
CA ASN A 173 -19.65 -8.57 6.35
C ASN A 173 -18.28 -8.12 5.83
N VAL A 174 -18.00 -6.84 6.00
CA VAL A 174 -16.68 -6.27 5.73
C VAL A 174 -16.23 -5.46 6.94
N VAL A 175 -14.99 -5.68 7.31
CA VAL A 175 -14.28 -4.84 8.27
C VAL A 175 -13.22 -4.07 7.51
N PHE A 176 -13.08 -2.78 7.76
CA PHE A 176 -12.07 -1.97 7.13
C PHE A 176 -11.49 -0.93 8.09
N THR A 177 -10.28 -0.49 7.80
CA THR A 177 -9.66 0.65 8.45
C THR A 177 -9.09 1.59 7.41
N ASN A 178 -9.17 2.88 7.69
CA ASN A 178 -8.45 3.91 6.96
C ASN A 178 -7.06 4.03 7.58
N THR A 179 -6.03 3.83 6.78
CA THR A 179 -4.64 3.79 7.25
C THR A 179 -3.89 5.09 7.03
N GLY A 180 -4.44 5.97 6.19
CA GLY A 180 -3.84 7.26 5.93
C GLY A 180 -4.74 8.15 5.10
N LYS A 181 -5.16 9.27 5.67
CA LYS A 181 -5.90 10.32 4.96
C LYS A 181 -5.02 11.55 4.81
N MET A 182 -5.01 12.10 3.61
CA MET A 182 -4.33 13.36 3.29
C MET A 182 -5.26 14.22 2.45
N ASP A 183 -5.48 15.43 2.90
CA ASP A 183 -6.33 16.43 2.21
C ASP A 183 -5.50 17.64 1.81
N ALA A 184 -5.76 18.16 0.61
CA ALA A 184 -5.32 19.49 0.18
C ALA A 184 -6.54 20.40 -0.04
N ASP A 185 -6.56 21.48 0.70
CA ASP A 185 -7.46 22.63 0.64
C ASP A 185 -8.89 22.41 1.14
N THR A 186 -9.72 21.68 0.45
CA THR A 186 -11.15 21.61 0.73
C THR A 186 -11.66 20.20 0.73
N ASP A 187 -12.55 19.90 1.65
CA ASP A 187 -13.28 18.64 1.68
C ASP A 187 -13.96 18.36 0.32
N ILE A 188 -13.57 17.28 -0.32
CA ILE A 188 -14.10 16.84 -1.62
C ILE A 188 -15.05 15.67 -1.51
N GLY A 189 -15.48 15.34 -0.31
CA GLY A 189 -16.47 14.31 0.00
C GLY A 189 -15.96 13.24 0.94
N THR A 190 -16.63 12.10 0.92
CA THR A 190 -16.29 10.99 1.83
C THR A 190 -16.26 9.67 1.09
N PHE A 191 -15.25 8.88 1.39
CA PHE A 191 -15.17 7.48 0.99
C PHE A 191 -15.87 6.57 1.96
N SER A 192 -16.45 5.50 1.45
CA SER A 192 -17.00 4.40 2.24
C SER A 192 -16.74 3.06 1.56
N ILE A 193 -16.67 2.02 2.35
CA ILE A 193 -16.56 0.63 1.88
C ILE A 193 -17.78 -0.13 2.36
N ASN A 194 -18.40 -0.88 1.45
CA ASN A 194 -19.56 -1.69 1.73
C ASN A 194 -19.47 -3.03 0.99
N ASN A 195 -20.09 -4.08 1.51
CA ASN A 195 -20.18 -5.37 0.84
C ASN A 195 -21.66 -5.70 0.57
N VAL A 196 -22.00 -5.86 -0.69
CA VAL A 196 -23.37 -6.14 -1.12
C VAL A 196 -23.35 -7.34 -2.05
N SER A 197 -23.99 -8.44 -1.66
CA SER A 197 -24.12 -9.66 -2.46
C SER A 197 -22.75 -10.22 -2.91
N ASN A 198 -21.80 -10.29 -1.99
CA ASN A 198 -20.42 -10.72 -2.23
C ASN A 198 -19.61 -9.79 -3.15
N VAL A 199 -20.00 -8.55 -3.30
CA VAL A 199 -19.23 -7.53 -3.98
C VAL A 199 -18.87 -6.43 -2.99
N LEU A 200 -17.59 -6.32 -2.68
CA LEU A 200 -17.07 -5.18 -1.94
C LEU A 200 -17.05 -3.98 -2.87
N LYS A 201 -17.62 -2.89 -2.42
CA LYS A 201 -17.70 -1.63 -3.15
C LYS A 201 -16.94 -0.55 -2.43
N LEU A 202 -15.95 0.03 -3.09
CA LEU A 202 -15.47 1.36 -2.74
C LEU A 202 -16.42 2.39 -3.31
N GLN A 203 -16.92 3.26 -2.47
CA GLN A 203 -17.92 4.26 -2.84
C GLN A 203 -17.45 5.65 -2.41
N HIS A 204 -17.94 6.67 -3.10
CA HIS A 204 -17.65 8.07 -2.78
C HIS A 204 -18.92 8.92 -2.87
N THR A 205 -19.07 9.84 -1.91
CA THR A 205 -20.13 10.85 -1.91
C THR A 205 -19.51 12.22 -2.17
N PRO A 206 -19.60 12.76 -3.40
CA PRO A 206 -19.08 14.09 -3.70
C PRO A 206 -19.86 15.20 -2.98
N PRO A 207 -19.25 16.35 -2.70
CA PRO A 207 -19.97 17.52 -2.23
C PRO A 207 -21.01 18.02 -3.27
N VAL A 208 -22.02 18.74 -2.78
CA VAL A 208 -23.06 19.32 -3.65
C VAL A 208 -22.44 20.25 -4.69
N GLY A 209 -22.74 19.99 -5.94
CA GLY A 209 -22.30 20.85 -7.06
C GLY A 209 -20.85 20.66 -7.51
N MET A 210 -20.12 19.74 -6.92
CA MET A 210 -18.73 19.48 -7.27
C MET A 210 -18.60 18.25 -8.19
N ALA A 211 -17.88 18.40 -9.30
CA ALA A 211 -17.45 17.28 -10.13
C ALA A 211 -16.18 16.69 -9.53
N VAL A 212 -16.18 15.40 -9.22
CA VAL A 212 -15.03 14.71 -8.64
C VAL A 212 -14.58 13.59 -9.58
N THR A 213 -13.26 13.49 -9.80
CA THR A 213 -12.64 12.36 -10.46
C THR A 213 -11.91 11.55 -9.42
N VAL A 214 -12.19 10.26 -9.37
CA VAL A 214 -11.57 9.31 -8.42
C VAL A 214 -10.73 8.32 -9.19
N SER A 215 -9.49 8.13 -8.73
CA SER A 215 -8.59 7.09 -9.20
C SER A 215 -8.24 6.16 -8.04
N SER A 216 -8.32 4.87 -8.23
CA SER A 216 -7.96 3.87 -7.22
C SER A 216 -6.97 2.85 -7.75
N LEU A 217 -6.13 2.35 -6.86
CA LEU A 217 -5.30 1.17 -7.04
C LEU A 217 -5.65 0.17 -5.94
N SER A 218 -6.35 -0.89 -6.31
CA SER A 218 -6.71 -1.96 -5.39
C SER A 218 -5.78 -3.16 -5.53
N ARG A 219 -5.46 -3.76 -4.40
CA ARG A 219 -4.76 -5.03 -4.27
C ARG A 219 -5.65 -5.96 -3.47
N ALA A 220 -6.04 -7.07 -4.06
CA ALA A 220 -6.91 -8.05 -3.43
C ALA A 220 -6.17 -9.39 -3.30
N VAL A 221 -6.35 -10.06 -2.16
CA VAL A 221 -5.73 -11.34 -1.83
C VAL A 221 -6.81 -12.39 -1.71
N GLY A 222 -6.68 -13.44 -2.52
CA GLY A 222 -7.57 -14.60 -2.53
C GLY A 222 -7.23 -15.61 -1.45
N VAL A 223 -8.18 -16.48 -1.17
CA VAL A 223 -8.00 -17.67 -0.34
C VAL A 223 -8.01 -18.91 -1.21
N ALA A 224 -7.13 -19.86 -0.96
CA ALA A 224 -6.85 -21.00 -1.84
C ALA A 224 -8.02 -21.95 -2.13
N GLN A 225 -9.13 -21.84 -1.42
CA GLN A 225 -10.30 -22.68 -1.68
C GLN A 225 -10.93 -22.45 -3.07
N THR A 226 -10.66 -21.29 -3.69
CA THR A 226 -11.19 -20.94 -5.02
C THR A 226 -10.17 -21.14 -6.15
N HIS A 227 -8.89 -21.30 -5.82
CA HIS A 227 -7.84 -21.55 -6.81
C HIS A 227 -7.43 -23.01 -6.76
N ALA A 228 -7.74 -23.77 -7.81
CA ALA A 228 -7.50 -25.21 -7.93
C ALA A 228 -6.01 -25.66 -7.95
N ASN A 229 -5.09 -24.75 -7.74
CA ASN A 229 -3.65 -24.98 -7.79
C ASN A 229 -2.98 -24.60 -6.47
N SER A 230 -3.09 -25.48 -5.48
CA SER A 230 -2.20 -25.45 -4.32
C SER A 230 -0.77 -25.67 -4.79
N GLY A 231 0.12 -24.74 -4.51
CA GLY A 231 1.56 -24.87 -4.75
C GLY A 231 2.14 -24.06 -5.91
N ILE A 232 1.41 -23.13 -6.49
CA ILE A 232 1.99 -22.16 -7.41
C ILE A 232 2.57 -21.02 -6.58
N VAL A 233 3.88 -21.03 -6.47
CA VAL A 233 4.66 -19.87 -6.05
C VAL A 233 4.86 -19.06 -7.33
N ASP A 234 4.06 -18.03 -7.53
CA ASP A 234 4.27 -17.10 -8.62
C ASP A 234 5.24 -16.01 -8.14
N GLU A 235 6.50 -16.14 -8.51
CA GLU A 235 7.49 -15.08 -8.31
C GLU A 235 7.44 -14.10 -9.49
N TYR A 236 7.30 -12.84 -9.19
CA TYR A 236 7.46 -11.76 -10.17
C TYR A 236 8.54 -10.80 -9.70
N ARG A 237 9.55 -10.56 -10.53
CA ARG A 237 10.67 -9.66 -10.22
C ARG A 237 10.58 -8.37 -11.02
N ILE A 238 10.68 -7.25 -10.31
CA ILE A 238 10.85 -5.91 -10.88
C ILE A 238 12.15 -5.34 -10.32
N GLY A 239 13.23 -5.41 -11.10
CA GLY A 239 14.55 -5.05 -10.61
C GLY A 239 14.94 -5.91 -9.40
N ASP A 240 15.27 -5.26 -8.29
CA ASP A 240 15.65 -5.91 -7.03
C ASP A 240 14.45 -6.23 -6.12
N THR A 241 13.24 -5.91 -6.54
CA THR A 241 12.02 -6.21 -5.81
C THR A 241 11.40 -7.51 -6.30
N MET A 242 11.04 -8.40 -5.38
CA MET A 242 10.31 -9.61 -5.65
C MET A 242 8.90 -9.53 -5.06
N LEU A 243 7.90 -9.89 -5.87
CA LEU A 243 6.53 -10.12 -5.42
C LEU A 243 6.29 -11.63 -5.47
N ASP A 244 5.79 -12.22 -4.41
CA ASP A 244 5.31 -13.58 -4.42
C ASP A 244 4.02 -13.74 -3.60
N SER A 245 3.30 -14.83 -3.85
CA SER A 245 2.14 -15.20 -3.06
C SER A 245 2.22 -16.67 -2.68
N GLU A 246 2.03 -16.98 -1.40
CA GLU A 246 2.08 -18.33 -0.86
C GLU A 246 0.77 -18.65 -0.14
N PHE A 247 0.32 -19.91 -0.27
CA PHE A 247 -0.76 -20.44 0.54
C PHE A 247 -0.26 -21.61 1.38
N ILE A 248 -0.53 -21.54 2.68
CA ILE A 248 -0.15 -22.60 3.62
C ILE A 248 -1.37 -23.04 4.41
N GLN A 249 -1.67 -24.32 4.35
CA GLN A 249 -2.68 -24.92 5.22
C GLN A 249 -2.02 -25.34 6.53
N LEU A 250 -2.38 -24.67 7.63
CA LEU A 250 -1.91 -25.03 8.95
C LEU A 250 -2.69 -26.27 9.46
N PRO A 251 -2.01 -27.26 10.04
CA PRO A 251 -2.68 -28.43 10.58
C PRO A 251 -3.55 -28.05 11.79
N ALA A 252 -4.71 -28.68 11.91
CA ALA A 252 -5.56 -28.58 13.09
C ALA A 252 -4.96 -29.39 14.24
N ASN A 253 -3.93 -28.86 14.87
CA ASN A 253 -3.28 -29.50 16.01
C ASN A 253 -3.81 -28.94 17.32
N GLY A 254 -4.21 -29.80 18.24
CA GLY A 254 -4.69 -29.41 19.56
C GLY A 254 -3.64 -28.76 20.49
N SER A 255 -2.44 -28.50 19.99
CA SER A 255 -1.40 -27.74 20.70
C SER A 255 -0.90 -26.64 19.79
N PRO A 256 -0.92 -25.36 20.22
CA PRO A 256 -0.33 -24.27 19.47
C PRO A 256 1.17 -24.54 19.29
N SER A 257 1.61 -24.63 18.06
CA SER A 257 3.03 -24.71 17.71
C SER A 257 3.33 -23.64 16.65
N GLU A 258 4.49 -23.03 16.77
CA GLU A 258 4.95 -22.10 15.74
C GLU A 258 5.10 -22.83 14.40
N GLN A 259 4.61 -22.18 13.34
CA GLN A 259 4.74 -22.66 11.97
C GLN A 259 5.42 -21.57 11.14
N ILE A 260 6.36 -21.99 10.31
CA ILE A 260 6.97 -21.07 9.33
C ILE A 260 5.98 -20.91 8.18
N ILE A 261 5.45 -19.70 8.02
CA ILE A 261 4.51 -19.38 6.93
C ILE A 261 5.20 -18.82 5.70
N SER A 262 6.37 -18.21 5.84
CA SER A 262 7.23 -17.80 4.72
C SER A 262 8.67 -17.70 5.20
N GLN A 263 9.61 -17.95 4.31
CA GLN A 263 11.04 -17.86 4.61
C GLN A 263 11.78 -17.25 3.41
N LYS A 264 12.52 -16.17 3.66
CA LYS A 264 13.35 -15.52 2.65
C LYS A 264 14.82 -15.52 3.07
N ALA A 265 15.70 -15.72 2.11
CA ALA A 265 17.13 -15.70 2.37
C ALA A 265 17.60 -14.25 2.61
N TYR A 266 18.12 -13.97 3.79
CA TYR A 266 18.60 -12.63 4.15
C TYR A 266 19.73 -12.12 3.25
N ALA A 267 20.49 -13.02 2.63
CA ALA A 267 21.53 -12.64 1.67
C ALA A 267 20.99 -11.98 0.39
N ASN A 268 19.70 -12.18 0.10
CA ASN A 268 19.06 -11.65 -1.10
C ASN A 268 18.07 -10.52 -0.79
N TYR A 269 17.50 -10.52 0.42
CA TYR A 269 16.44 -9.58 0.78
C TYR A 269 16.66 -9.07 2.20
N THR A 270 16.87 -7.79 2.34
CA THR A 270 17.12 -7.14 3.62
C THR A 270 15.82 -6.64 4.26
N THR A 271 14.81 -6.39 3.44
CA THR A 271 13.48 -5.96 3.91
C THR A 271 12.39 -6.72 3.18
N CYS A 272 11.37 -7.11 3.92
CA CYS A 272 10.18 -7.79 3.39
C CYS A 272 8.92 -7.12 3.92
N ARG A 273 7.89 -7.02 3.08
CA ARG A 273 6.54 -6.65 3.46
C ARG A 273 5.60 -7.81 3.15
N PHE A 274 4.85 -8.23 4.15
CA PHE A 274 3.86 -9.30 4.00
C PHE A 274 2.47 -8.73 4.20
N HIS A 275 1.54 -9.09 3.32
CA HIS A 275 0.11 -9.01 3.59
C HIS A 275 -0.35 -10.41 3.96
N VAL A 276 -0.68 -10.60 5.22
CA VAL A 276 -1.05 -11.91 5.76
C VAL A 276 -2.54 -11.96 5.98
N VAL A 277 -3.18 -13.00 5.45
CA VAL A 277 -4.59 -13.29 5.69
C VAL A 277 -4.70 -14.69 6.28
N VAL A 278 -5.34 -14.79 7.43
CA VAL A 278 -5.60 -16.05 8.12
C VAL A 278 -7.10 -16.26 8.18
N HIS A 279 -7.58 -17.45 7.85
CA HIS A 279 -8.97 -17.82 8.06
C HIS A 279 -9.07 -19.20 8.71
N ASN A 280 -10.08 -19.40 9.52
CA ASN A 280 -10.41 -20.67 10.13
C ASN A 280 -11.55 -21.39 9.38
N THR A 281 -11.96 -22.56 9.86
CA THR A 281 -13.02 -23.36 9.25
C THR A 281 -14.44 -22.82 9.51
N THR A 282 -14.58 -21.81 10.36
CA THR A 282 -15.85 -21.12 10.68
C THR A 282 -15.97 -19.77 9.98
N ASP A 283 -15.09 -19.49 9.00
CA ASP A 283 -15.02 -18.25 8.25
C ASP A 283 -14.64 -16.99 9.07
N ASP A 284 -14.13 -17.18 10.30
CA ASP A 284 -13.52 -16.08 11.04
C ASP A 284 -12.14 -15.76 10.42
N MET A 285 -11.84 -14.49 10.31
CA MET A 285 -10.68 -14.02 9.56
C MET A 285 -9.88 -12.98 10.32
N TYR A 286 -8.59 -12.99 10.05
CA TYR A 286 -7.64 -12.00 10.49
C TYR A 286 -6.78 -11.53 9.31
N SER A 287 -6.50 -10.24 9.23
CA SER A 287 -5.58 -9.68 8.25
C SER A 287 -4.67 -8.65 8.89
N THR A 288 -3.42 -8.65 8.47
CA THR A 288 -2.41 -7.69 8.93
C THR A 288 -1.34 -7.48 7.87
N PHE A 289 -0.65 -6.34 7.95
CA PHE A 289 0.64 -6.15 7.32
C PHE A 289 1.76 -6.41 8.33
N ILE A 290 2.78 -7.10 7.86
CA ILE A 290 4.01 -7.34 8.60
C ILE A 290 5.15 -6.79 7.75
N VAL A 291 5.94 -5.89 8.33
CA VAL A 291 7.20 -5.45 7.75
C VAL A 291 8.32 -6.03 8.57
N GLY A 292 9.24 -6.70 7.91
CA GLY A 292 10.43 -7.27 8.52
C GLY A 292 11.69 -6.70 7.87
N SER A 293 12.65 -6.35 8.70
CA SER A 293 13.99 -5.96 8.26
C SER A 293 15.03 -6.84 8.95
N ASN A 294 16.08 -7.16 8.25
CA ASN A 294 17.18 -7.96 8.77
C ASN A 294 18.46 -7.15 8.76
N SER A 295 19.07 -6.96 9.93
CA SER A 295 20.39 -6.36 10.04
C SER A 295 21.46 -7.38 9.69
N PHE A 296 22.61 -6.91 9.24
CA PHE A 296 23.76 -7.73 8.82
C PHE A 296 24.43 -8.49 9.98
N GLY A 297 23.72 -8.97 10.91
CA GLY A 297 24.20 -9.79 12.04
C GLY A 297 23.29 -10.97 12.32
N GLY A 298 22.27 -11.17 11.47
CA GLY A 298 21.31 -12.25 11.61
C GLY A 298 20.18 -11.94 12.59
N ASN A 299 20.06 -10.70 13.07
CA ASN A 299 18.92 -10.27 13.86
C ASN A 299 17.84 -9.73 12.94
N ALA A 300 16.64 -10.27 13.03
CA ALA A 300 15.47 -9.77 12.33
C ALA A 300 14.63 -8.92 13.27
N THR A 301 14.22 -7.75 12.81
CA THR A 301 13.22 -6.90 13.47
C THR A 301 11.95 -6.91 12.62
N PHE A 302 10.80 -6.79 13.28
CA PHE A 302 9.53 -6.73 12.56
C PHE A 302 8.55 -5.80 13.28
N ASN A 303 7.62 -5.27 12.50
CA ASN A 303 6.49 -4.51 12.99
C ASN A 303 5.22 -4.97 12.29
N THR A 304 4.11 -4.98 13.02
CA THR A 304 2.78 -5.31 12.49
C THR A 304 1.89 -4.07 12.56
N TYR A 305 1.12 -3.83 11.53
CA TYR A 305 0.19 -2.71 11.49
C TYR A 305 -1.08 -3.06 10.72
N ASN A 306 -2.13 -2.28 10.93
CA ASN A 306 -3.43 -2.46 10.26
C ASN A 306 -4.07 -3.84 10.54
N ASN A 307 -4.14 -4.22 11.81
CA ASN A 307 -4.78 -5.47 12.21
C ASN A 307 -6.30 -5.37 12.07
N LEU A 308 -6.88 -6.26 11.28
CA LEU A 308 -8.32 -6.41 11.10
C LEU A 308 -8.77 -7.82 11.53
N TYR A 309 -9.90 -7.89 12.21
CA TYR A 309 -10.51 -9.13 12.68
C TYR A 309 -12.00 -9.12 12.34
N THR A 310 -12.53 -10.23 11.86
CA THR A 310 -13.99 -10.40 11.71
C THR A 310 -14.63 -10.86 13.00
N ASP A 311 -13.88 -11.54 13.89
CA ASP A 311 -14.31 -12.00 15.20
C ASP A 311 -13.20 -11.85 16.25
N ASP A 312 -13.60 -11.63 17.52
CA ASP A 312 -12.67 -11.48 18.64
C ASP A 312 -11.87 -12.76 18.96
N SER A 313 -12.32 -13.92 18.50
CA SER A 313 -11.62 -15.19 18.67
C SER A 313 -10.32 -15.29 17.87
N MET A 314 -10.12 -14.38 16.93
CA MET A 314 -8.92 -14.31 16.08
C MET A 314 -7.84 -13.35 16.63
N LYS A 315 -8.07 -12.72 17.79
CA LYS A 315 -7.12 -11.82 18.45
C LYS A 315 -5.99 -12.55 19.18
#